data_90effc83a434262c1155d0351a9ed81d
#
_entry.id   90effc83a434262c1155d0351a9ed81d
#
_cell.length_a   1.000
_cell.length_b   1.000
_cell.length_c   1.000
_cell.angle_alpha   90.00
_cell.angle_beta   90.00
_cell.angle_gamma   90.00
#
_symmetry.space_group_name_H-M   'P 1'
#
loop_
_entity.id
_entity.type
_entity.pdbx_description
1 polymer ?
#
loop_
_entity_poly.entity_id
_entity_poly.type
_entity_poly.pdbx_seq_one_letter_code
_entity_poly.pdbx_strand_id
1 'polypeptide(L)' 'MGQKKYQSIKLIENERQRLVAFSKRKKGIVKKAMECSILCGKEVYLAIYDKDRCKMVEFKSSNEFNAK' A
#
# COMPACT_ATOMS: atom_id res chain seq x y z
N MET A 1 4.83 14.10 -14.01
CA MET A 1 4.21 13.08 -13.18
C MET A 1 3.65 11.98 -14.03
N GLY A 2 3.55 10.81 -13.50
CA GLY A 2 3.23 9.64 -14.27
C GLY A 2 1.76 9.30 -14.38
N GLN A 3 0.88 10.30 -14.35
CA GLN A 3 -0.55 9.98 -14.38
C GLN A 3 -1.00 9.31 -15.65
N LYS A 4 -0.36 9.64 -16.77
CA LYS A 4 -0.70 8.99 -18.03
C LYS A 4 -0.46 7.49 -17.97
N LYS A 5 0.54 7.05 -17.22
CA LYS A 5 0.79 5.63 -17.06
C LYS A 5 -0.37 4.92 -16.38
N TYR A 6 -1.03 5.60 -15.46
CA TYR A 6 -2.12 4.97 -14.72
C TYR A 6 -3.39 4.84 -15.52
N GLN A 7 -3.51 5.61 -16.60
CA GLN A 7 -4.70 5.51 -17.43
C GLN A 7 -4.80 4.19 -18.15
N SER A 8 -3.66 3.53 -18.39
CA SER A 8 -3.67 2.22 -19.04
C SER A 8 -3.78 1.06 -18.06
N ILE A 9 -3.79 1.35 -16.78
CA ILE A 9 -3.91 0.31 -15.75
C ILE A 9 -5.38 0.12 -15.44
N LYS A 10 -5.83 -1.11 -15.53
CA LYS A 10 -7.23 -1.43 -15.35
C LYS A 10 -7.42 -2.37 -14.16
N LEU A 11 -8.61 -2.32 -13.59
CA LEU A 11 -8.96 -3.23 -12.51
C LEU A 11 -8.88 -4.68 -12.98
N ILE A 12 -8.30 -5.51 -12.16
CA ILE A 12 -8.31 -6.96 -12.39
C ILE A 12 -9.72 -7.44 -12.05
N GLU A 13 -10.44 -7.92 -13.05
CA GLU A 13 -11.86 -8.22 -12.87
C GLU A 13 -12.11 -9.50 -12.08
N ASN A 14 -11.23 -10.48 -12.23
CA ASN A 14 -11.37 -11.73 -11.50
C ASN A 14 -11.00 -11.51 -10.04
N GLU A 15 -11.94 -11.82 -9.14
CA GLU A 15 -11.77 -11.52 -7.73
C GLU A 15 -10.60 -12.26 -7.11
N ARG A 16 -10.43 -13.53 -7.48
CA ARG A 16 -9.33 -14.32 -6.95
C ARG A 16 -7.99 -13.77 -7.40
N GLN A 17 -7.88 -13.44 -8.68
CA GLN A 17 -6.64 -12.86 -9.20
C GLN A 17 -6.37 -11.50 -8.59
N ARG A 18 -7.42 -10.73 -8.36
CA ARG A 18 -7.28 -9.42 -7.72
C ARG A 18 -6.73 -9.57 -6.31
N LEU A 19 -7.20 -10.57 -5.57
CA LEU A 19 -6.74 -10.83 -4.22
C LEU A 19 -5.25 -11.23 -4.19
N VAL A 20 -4.86 -12.09 -5.12
CA VAL A 20 -3.46 -12.51 -5.23
C VAL A 20 -2.58 -11.32 -5.57
N ALA A 21 -3.01 -10.50 -6.53
CA ALA A 21 -2.26 -9.32 -6.92
C ALA A 21 -2.13 -8.33 -5.77
N PHE A 22 -3.20 -8.14 -5.02
CA PHE A 22 -3.16 -7.25 -3.86
C PHE A 22 -2.16 -7.73 -2.82
N SER A 23 -2.17 -9.02 -2.55
CA SER A 23 -1.26 -9.60 -1.56
C SER A 23 0.20 -9.34 -1.93
N LYS A 24 0.54 -9.54 -3.20
CA LYS A 24 1.90 -9.32 -3.67
C LYS A 24 2.28 -7.85 -3.62
N ARG A 25 1.39 -6.98 -4.11
CA ARG A 25 1.68 -5.55 -4.16
C ARG A 25 1.73 -4.94 -2.78
N LYS A 26 0.91 -5.45 -1.86
CA LYS A 26 0.93 -4.97 -0.48
C LYS A 26 2.31 -5.18 0.14
N LYS A 27 2.91 -6.35 -0.09
CA LYS A 27 4.24 -6.62 0.44
C LYS A 27 5.26 -5.64 -0.12
N GLY A 28 5.16 -5.32 -1.41
CA GLY A 28 6.05 -4.36 -2.04
C GLY A 28 5.88 -2.96 -1.47
N ILE A 29 4.64 -2.54 -1.26
CA ILE A 29 4.36 -1.22 -0.72
C ILE A 29 4.92 -1.09 0.70
N VAL A 30 4.69 -2.10 1.53
CA VAL A 30 5.19 -2.09 2.91
C VAL A 30 6.71 -2.05 2.93
N LYS A 31 7.34 -2.82 2.05
CA LYS A 31 8.80 -2.82 1.97
C LYS A 31 9.32 -1.44 1.58
N LYS A 32 8.69 -0.81 0.59
CA LYS A 32 9.10 0.53 0.17
C LYS A 32 8.87 1.56 1.28
N ALA A 33 7.78 1.42 2.00
CA ALA A 33 7.50 2.33 3.11
C ALA A 33 8.57 2.20 4.19
N MET A 34 8.95 0.96 4.51
CA MET A 34 9.98 0.71 5.51
C MET A 34 11.32 1.26 5.05
N GLU A 35 11.67 1.05 3.79
CA GLU A 35 12.91 1.57 3.24
C GLU A 35 12.93 3.09 3.27
N CYS A 36 11.82 3.70 2.93
CA CYS A 36 11.72 5.15 2.97
C CYS A 36 11.95 5.67 4.39
N SER A 37 11.37 5.00 5.36
CA SER A 37 11.53 5.38 6.76
C SER A 37 13.00 5.29 7.17
N ILE A 38 13.65 4.18 6.87
CA ILE A 38 15.01 3.93 7.33
C ILE A 38 16.02 4.77 6.54
N LEU A 39 15.93 4.73 5.24
CA LEU A 39 16.96 5.35 4.40
C LEU A 39 16.83 6.86 4.35
N CYS A 40 15.63 7.37 4.46
CA CYS A 40 15.39 8.80 4.32
C CYS A 40 15.08 9.48 5.65
N GLY A 41 15.08 8.72 6.74
CA GLY A 41 14.83 9.28 8.05
C GLY A 41 13.44 9.85 8.21
N LYS A 42 12.45 9.17 7.64
CA LYS A 42 11.05 9.62 7.67
C LYS A 42 10.21 8.67 8.48
N GLU A 43 9.16 9.19 9.07
CA GLU A 43 8.14 8.34 9.68
C GLU A 43 7.02 8.19 8.68
N VAL A 44 6.62 6.94 8.45
CA VAL A 44 5.67 6.61 7.40
C VAL A 44 4.44 5.94 8.01
N TYR A 45 3.29 6.39 7.60
CA TYR A 45 2.02 5.76 7.93
C TYR A 45 1.32 5.39 6.63
N LEU A 46 0.99 4.11 6.51
CA LEU A 46 0.35 3.58 5.32
C LEU A 46 -0.98 2.96 5.70
N ALA A 47 -2.03 3.32 4.97
CA ALA A 47 -3.35 2.75 5.20
C ALA A 47 -3.94 2.35 3.86
N ILE A 48 -4.44 1.13 3.79
CA ILE A 48 -5.10 0.61 2.60
C ILE A 48 -6.47 0.10 3.01
N TYR A 49 -7.52 0.60 2.35
CA TYR A 49 -8.86 0.11 2.63
C TYR A 49 -9.27 -0.89 1.57
N ASP A 50 -9.57 -2.11 2.00
CA ASP A 50 -10.02 -3.18 1.14
C ASP A 50 -11.54 -3.14 1.07
N LYS A 51 -12.05 -2.60 -0.03
CA LYS A 51 -13.50 -2.44 -0.21
C LYS A 51 -14.22 -3.77 -0.30
N ASP A 52 -13.57 -4.76 -0.88
CA ASP A 52 -14.20 -6.06 -1.09
C ASP A 52 -14.46 -6.77 0.23
N ARG A 53 -13.59 -6.56 1.20
CA ARG A 53 -13.68 -7.23 2.49
C ARG A 53 -14.01 -6.28 3.63
N CYS A 54 -14.14 -5.00 3.32
CA CYS A 54 -14.43 -3.96 4.31
C CYS A 54 -13.41 -3.98 5.45
N LYS A 55 -12.13 -4.09 5.08
CA LYS A 55 -11.05 -4.16 6.05
C LYS A 55 -10.01 -3.09 5.78
N MET A 56 -9.37 -2.64 6.84
CA MET A 56 -8.28 -1.67 6.75
C MET A 56 -6.97 -2.36 7.06
N VAL A 57 -5.97 -2.14 6.21
CA VAL A 57 -4.60 -2.61 6.44
C VAL A 57 -3.77 -1.39 6.78
N GLU A 58 -3.06 -1.45 7.90
CA GLU A 58 -2.25 -0.32 8.34
C GLU A 58 -0.82 -0.76 8.58
N PHE A 59 0.11 0.13 8.26
CA PHE A 59 1.52 -0.05 8.57
C PHE A 59 2.06 1.26 9.13
N LYS A 60 2.72 1.17 10.27
CA LYS A 60 3.39 2.31 10.88
C LYS A 60 4.86 1.98 11.02
N SER A 61 5.71 2.90 10.61
CA SER A 61 7.16 2.67 10.65
C SER A 61 7.71 2.72 12.07
N SER A 62 6.98 3.34 12.98
CA SER A 62 7.44 3.52 14.36
C SER A 62 6.26 3.40 15.30
N ASN A 63 6.49 2.77 16.45
CA ASN A 63 5.46 2.70 17.49
C ASN A 63 5.11 4.05 18.06
N GLU A 64 6.01 5.02 17.89
CA GLU A 64 5.77 6.37 18.39
C GLU A 64 5.01 7.23 17.40
N PHE A 65 4.83 6.74 16.17
CA PHE A 65 4.10 7.48 15.17
C PHE A 65 2.66 7.65 15.59
N ASN A 66 2.20 8.89 15.52
CA ASN A 66 0.85 9.26 15.89
C ASN A 66 0.20 9.93 14.72
N ALA A 67 -0.83 9.31 14.17
CA ALA A 67 -1.55 9.87 13.02
C ALA A 67 -2.60 10.87 13.48
N LYS A 68 -2.16 11.85 14.21
CA LYS A 68 -3.08 12.88 14.70
C LYS A 68 -3.39 13.90 13.65
#